data_a4ce9733dbf5e8dde26d5db3e9ba82ce
#
_entry.id   a4ce9733dbf5e8dde26d5db3e9ba82ce
#
_cell.length_a   1.000
_cell.length_b   1.000
_cell.length_c   1.000
_cell.angle_alpha   90.00
_cell.angle_beta   90.00
_cell.angle_gamma   90.00
#
_symmetry.space_group_name_H-M   'P 1'
#
loop_
_entity.id
_entity.type
_entity.pdbx_description
1 polymer ?
#
loop_
_entity_poly.entity_id
_entity_poly.type
_entity_poly.pdbx_seq_one_letter_code
_entity_poly.pdbx_strand_id
1 'polypeptide(L)'
;MAQTPNPIQVAVAGASGRMGHMLIEALRDTPECQLAGALDIPSSLGIGNDATGFLGQASGVTIESDIRKGLAKSQVLIDFTRPEGTMAHVDVCRAMGVKMVIGTTGFSDTQKAHIAEAAKHIAIVMAPNMSVGVNVTLKLRSEEHTSELQSRFGISYAVFCLKKK
;
A
#
# COMPACT_ATOMS: atom_id res chain seq x y z
N MET A 1 8.76 -8.12 -32.13
CA MET A 1 9.36 -7.95 -30.80
C MET A 1 8.26 -7.35 -29.91
N ALA A 2 7.76 -8.11 -28.95
CA ALA A 2 6.77 -7.59 -27.99
C ALA A 2 7.45 -6.50 -27.16
N GLN A 3 6.92 -5.28 -27.17
CA GLN A 3 7.37 -4.20 -26.31
C GLN A 3 7.12 -4.64 -24.86
N THR A 4 8.17 -4.77 -24.08
CA THR A 4 8.04 -4.91 -22.63
C THR A 4 7.28 -3.70 -22.11
N PRO A 5 6.13 -3.87 -21.44
CA PRO A 5 5.38 -2.73 -20.90
C PRO A 5 6.30 -1.96 -19.94
N ASN A 6 6.20 -0.64 -19.95
CA ASN A 6 6.94 0.19 -19.01
C ASN A 6 6.62 -0.25 -17.56
N PRO A 7 7.62 -0.41 -16.69
CA PRO A 7 7.39 -0.85 -15.32
C PRO A 7 6.47 0.12 -14.57
N ILE A 8 5.63 -0.43 -13.71
CA ILE A 8 4.74 0.36 -12.84
C ILE A 8 5.58 1.14 -11.85
N GLN A 9 5.37 2.46 -11.80
CA GLN A 9 6.09 3.35 -10.91
C GLN A 9 5.45 3.30 -9.52
N VAL A 10 6.16 2.75 -8.53
CA VAL A 10 5.66 2.47 -7.18
C VAL A 10 6.34 3.34 -6.16
N ALA A 11 5.55 3.94 -5.26
CA ALA A 11 6.04 4.55 -4.03
C ALA A 11 5.79 3.63 -2.84
N VAL A 12 6.65 3.73 -1.82
CA VAL A 12 6.51 3.00 -0.56
C VAL A 12 6.43 3.98 0.60
N ALA A 13 5.37 3.90 1.42
CA ALA A 13 5.24 4.64 2.66
C ALA A 13 5.81 3.85 3.83
N GLY A 14 6.44 4.56 4.79
CA GLY A 14 7.20 3.94 5.88
C GLY A 14 8.49 3.30 5.39
N ALA A 15 9.17 3.93 4.45
CA ALA A 15 10.32 3.39 3.72
C ALA A 15 11.49 2.96 4.61
N SER A 16 11.69 3.64 5.75
CA SER A 16 12.75 3.31 6.73
C SER A 16 12.34 2.19 7.70
N GLY A 17 11.08 1.74 7.66
CA GLY A 17 10.57 0.69 8.52
C GLY A 17 10.89 -0.72 7.99
N ARG A 18 10.74 -1.73 8.85
CA ARG A 18 10.97 -3.13 8.48
C ARG A 18 10.17 -3.56 7.26
N MET A 19 8.87 -3.24 7.23
CA MET A 19 8.02 -3.57 6.07
C MET A 19 8.42 -2.76 4.84
N GLY A 20 8.78 -1.47 5.00
CA GLY A 20 9.28 -0.62 3.92
C GLY A 20 10.51 -1.22 3.24
N HIS A 21 11.50 -1.66 4.02
CA HIS A 21 12.69 -2.32 3.48
C HIS A 21 12.34 -3.59 2.69
N MET A 22 11.46 -4.46 3.23
CA MET A 22 11.04 -5.68 2.53
C MET A 22 10.32 -5.38 1.22
N LEU A 23 9.47 -4.34 1.19
CA LEU A 23 8.76 -3.92 -0.01
C LEU A 23 9.71 -3.35 -1.06
N ILE A 24 10.69 -2.54 -0.66
CA ILE A 24 11.71 -1.97 -1.54
C ILE A 24 12.58 -3.08 -2.15
N GLU A 25 12.97 -4.07 -1.33
CA GLU A 25 13.71 -5.24 -1.80
C GLU A 25 12.88 -6.07 -2.81
N ALA A 26 11.61 -6.34 -2.50
CA ALA A 26 10.71 -7.06 -3.40
C ALA A 26 10.48 -6.32 -4.73
N LEU A 27 10.39 -4.99 -4.70
CA LEU A 27 10.27 -4.16 -5.92
C LEU A 27 11.51 -4.27 -6.80
N ARG A 28 12.70 -4.31 -6.21
CA ARG A 28 13.96 -4.51 -6.95
C ARG A 28 13.96 -5.84 -7.72
N ASP A 29 13.40 -6.88 -7.11
CA ASP A 29 13.39 -8.24 -7.66
C ASP A 29 12.20 -8.49 -8.61
N THR A 30 11.35 -7.46 -8.84
CA THR A 30 10.13 -7.53 -9.67
C THR A 30 10.30 -6.64 -10.92
N PRO A 31 10.64 -7.20 -12.10
CA PRO A 31 10.92 -6.40 -13.30
C PRO A 31 9.76 -5.54 -13.81
N GLU A 32 8.52 -5.92 -13.47
CA GLU A 32 7.29 -5.21 -13.86
C GLU A 32 7.03 -3.96 -13.01
N CYS A 33 7.80 -3.77 -11.93
CA CYS A 33 7.68 -2.65 -11.00
C CYS A 33 8.99 -1.91 -10.85
N GLN A 34 8.92 -0.61 -10.59
CA GLN A 34 10.08 0.22 -10.32
C GLN A 34 9.80 1.13 -9.13
N LEU A 35 10.75 1.22 -8.20
CA LEU A 35 10.69 2.19 -7.11
C LEU A 35 10.81 3.61 -7.69
N ALA A 36 9.81 4.44 -7.47
CA ALA A 36 9.74 5.82 -7.97
C ALA A 36 9.57 6.86 -6.87
N GLY A 37 9.23 6.41 -5.65
CA GLY A 37 9.07 7.27 -4.49
C GLY A 37 9.24 6.52 -3.18
N ALA A 38 9.66 7.21 -2.15
CA ALA A 38 9.80 6.68 -0.81
C ALA A 38 9.39 7.77 0.19
N LEU A 39 8.53 7.40 1.13
CA LEU A 39 7.95 8.31 2.11
C LEU A 39 8.21 7.82 3.52
N ASP A 40 8.46 8.76 4.42
CA ASP A 40 8.47 8.48 5.85
C ASP A 40 8.04 9.69 6.66
N ILE A 41 7.83 9.49 7.97
CA ILE A 41 7.49 10.59 8.88
C ILE A 41 8.65 11.58 9.00
N PRO A 42 8.37 12.87 9.25
CA PRO A 42 9.43 13.91 9.33
C PRO A 42 10.51 13.64 10.39
N SER A 43 10.18 12.88 11.43
CA SER A 43 11.12 12.51 12.50
C SER A 43 11.98 11.29 12.18
N SER A 44 11.79 10.65 11.01
CA SER A 44 12.59 9.50 10.60
C SER A 44 14.02 9.91 10.27
N LEU A 45 14.98 9.13 10.77
CA LEU A 45 16.41 9.30 10.44
C LEU A 45 16.73 8.96 8.98
N GLY A 46 15.81 8.31 8.28
CA GLY A 46 15.96 7.97 6.86
C GLY A 46 15.70 9.13 5.91
N ILE A 47 15.08 10.22 6.37
CA ILE A 47 14.77 11.38 5.51
C ILE A 47 16.04 11.95 4.87
N GLY A 48 15.98 12.16 3.54
CA GLY A 48 17.10 12.66 2.76
C GLY A 48 18.10 11.58 2.30
N ASN A 49 18.02 10.36 2.84
CA ASN A 49 18.85 9.24 2.40
C ASN A 49 18.24 8.54 1.17
N ASP A 50 19.07 7.81 0.42
CA ASP A 50 18.59 6.94 -0.65
C ASP A 50 17.78 5.77 -0.08
N ALA A 51 16.62 5.49 -0.67
CA ALA A 51 15.68 4.48 -0.19
C ALA A 51 16.24 3.04 -0.25
N THR A 52 17.23 2.78 -1.09
CA THR A 52 17.93 1.48 -1.18
C THR A 52 19.31 1.47 -0.51
N GLY A 53 19.67 2.54 0.20
CA GLY A 53 20.96 2.66 0.87
C GLY A 53 21.26 1.49 1.83
N PHE A 54 20.25 0.92 2.47
CA PHE A 54 20.37 -0.26 3.32
C PHE A 54 20.79 -1.55 2.56
N LEU A 55 20.62 -1.59 1.23
CA LEU A 55 21.06 -2.68 0.35
C LEU A 55 22.48 -2.47 -0.19
N GLY A 56 23.15 -1.38 0.19
CA GLY A 56 24.46 -1.02 -0.35
C GLY A 56 24.45 -0.57 -1.81
N GLN A 57 23.29 -0.21 -2.35
CA GLN A 57 23.09 0.26 -3.71
C GLN A 57 22.32 1.57 -3.69
N ALA A 58 22.51 2.43 -4.68
CA ALA A 58 21.77 3.66 -4.83
C ALA A 58 20.70 3.50 -5.91
N SER A 59 19.43 3.76 -5.53
CA SER A 59 18.31 3.81 -6.48
C SER A 59 18.13 5.19 -7.13
N GLY A 60 18.70 6.23 -6.52
CA GLY A 60 18.43 7.63 -6.85
C GLY A 60 17.06 8.13 -6.34
N VAL A 61 16.34 7.32 -5.54
CA VAL A 61 15.09 7.69 -4.90
C VAL A 61 15.35 8.10 -3.46
N THR A 62 15.15 9.37 -3.16
CA THR A 62 15.32 9.92 -1.81
C THR A 62 14.07 9.68 -0.97
N ILE A 63 14.25 9.35 0.30
CA ILE A 63 13.15 9.25 1.26
C ILE A 63 12.70 10.67 1.62
N GLU A 64 11.42 10.98 1.36
CA GLU A 64 10.82 12.29 1.53
C GLU A 64 9.78 12.28 2.67
N SER A 65 9.66 13.42 3.36
CA SER A 65 8.56 13.65 4.32
C SER A 65 7.38 14.38 3.68
N ASP A 66 7.61 15.09 2.59
CA ASP A 66 6.54 15.71 1.79
C ASP A 66 5.89 14.65 0.89
N ILE A 67 4.63 14.36 1.17
CA ILE A 67 3.88 13.31 0.46
C ILE A 67 3.77 13.63 -1.03
N ARG A 68 3.51 14.89 -1.41
CA ARG A 68 3.38 15.27 -2.82
C ARG A 68 4.68 15.09 -3.57
N LYS A 69 5.78 15.46 -2.94
CA LYS A 69 7.13 15.33 -3.51
C LYS A 69 7.50 13.86 -3.70
N GLY A 70 7.28 13.04 -2.67
CA GLY A 70 7.57 11.60 -2.75
C GLY A 70 6.67 10.83 -3.72
N LEU A 71 5.47 11.34 -4.03
CA LEU A 71 4.55 10.73 -4.99
C LEU A 71 4.66 11.26 -6.42
N ALA A 72 5.46 12.31 -6.67
CA ALA A 72 5.44 13.06 -7.92
C ALA A 72 5.62 12.23 -9.21
N LYS A 73 6.34 11.10 -9.11
CA LYS A 73 6.60 10.19 -10.24
C LYS A 73 5.89 8.85 -10.12
N SER A 74 5.02 8.68 -9.12
CA SER A 74 4.46 7.38 -8.77
C SER A 74 3.04 7.19 -9.32
N GLN A 75 2.73 6.00 -9.75
CA GLN A 75 1.40 5.57 -10.19
C GLN A 75 0.63 4.86 -9.08
N VAL A 76 1.35 4.23 -8.15
CA VAL A 76 0.80 3.44 -7.05
C VAL A 76 1.59 3.74 -5.77
N LEU A 77 0.90 3.93 -4.65
CA LEU A 77 1.48 3.96 -3.32
C LEU A 77 1.17 2.64 -2.59
N ILE A 78 2.18 2.00 -2.02
CA ILE A 78 2.03 0.89 -1.08
C ILE A 78 2.19 1.45 0.33
N ASP A 79 1.18 1.26 1.17
CA ASP A 79 1.10 1.83 2.52
C ASP A 79 0.86 0.76 3.59
N PHE A 80 1.88 0.53 4.42
CA PHE A 80 1.85 -0.31 5.62
C PHE A 80 2.26 0.51 6.85
N THR A 81 1.71 1.69 7.00
CA THR A 81 2.05 2.61 8.09
C THR A 81 1.06 2.52 9.27
N ARG A 82 0.56 3.65 9.72
CA ARG A 82 -0.46 3.76 10.78
C ARG A 82 -1.70 4.44 10.22
N PRO A 83 -2.89 4.25 10.84
CA PRO A 83 -4.14 4.84 10.34
C PRO A 83 -4.06 6.33 10.06
N GLU A 84 -3.43 7.10 10.92
CA GLU A 84 -3.29 8.56 10.78
C GLU A 84 -2.44 8.92 9.55
N GLY A 85 -1.32 8.21 9.35
CA GLY A 85 -0.45 8.39 8.17
C GLY A 85 -1.19 8.01 6.89
N THR A 86 -1.88 6.87 6.90
CA THR A 86 -2.67 6.41 5.76
C THR A 86 -3.76 7.43 5.37
N MET A 87 -4.44 8.08 6.34
CA MET A 87 -5.43 9.11 6.02
C MET A 87 -4.82 10.28 5.26
N ALA A 88 -3.67 10.78 5.70
CA ALA A 88 -2.95 11.85 5.00
C ALA A 88 -2.53 11.40 3.58
N HIS A 89 -2.07 10.16 3.42
CA HIS A 89 -1.72 9.59 2.13
C HIS A 89 -2.93 9.47 1.20
N VAL A 90 -4.09 9.02 1.71
CA VAL A 90 -5.33 8.88 0.92
C VAL A 90 -5.76 10.20 0.32
N ASP A 91 -5.72 11.30 1.08
CA ASP A 91 -6.13 12.61 0.60
C ASP A 91 -5.23 13.11 -0.53
N VAL A 92 -3.92 12.95 -0.38
CA VAL A 92 -2.95 13.37 -1.40
C VAL A 92 -3.02 12.47 -2.63
N CYS A 93 -3.11 11.15 -2.44
CA CYS A 93 -3.24 10.17 -3.53
C CYS A 93 -4.51 10.45 -4.37
N ARG A 94 -5.64 10.72 -3.70
CA ARG A 94 -6.89 11.11 -4.37
C ARG A 94 -6.70 12.38 -5.20
N ALA A 95 -6.05 13.40 -4.64
CA ALA A 95 -5.81 14.66 -5.33
C ALA A 95 -4.86 14.54 -6.53
N MET A 96 -3.90 13.62 -6.46
CA MET A 96 -2.90 13.40 -7.51
C MET A 96 -3.27 12.27 -8.50
N GLY A 97 -4.35 11.51 -8.25
CA GLY A 97 -4.75 10.37 -9.07
C GLY A 97 -3.85 9.13 -8.87
N VAL A 98 -3.09 9.07 -7.78
CA VAL A 98 -2.22 7.93 -7.45
C VAL A 98 -3.07 6.82 -6.83
N LYS A 99 -2.93 5.59 -7.31
CA LYS A 99 -3.61 4.40 -6.80
C LYS A 99 -2.99 3.97 -5.47
N MET A 100 -3.71 3.17 -4.66
CA MET A 100 -3.19 2.74 -3.37
C MET A 100 -3.35 1.24 -3.13
N VAL A 101 -2.35 0.67 -2.45
CA VAL A 101 -2.40 -0.64 -1.81
C VAL A 101 -2.20 -0.43 -0.31
N ILE A 102 -3.25 -0.67 0.48
CA ILE A 102 -3.28 -0.40 1.92
C ILE A 102 -3.24 -1.71 2.68
N GLY A 103 -2.15 -1.93 3.41
CA GLY A 103 -1.97 -3.03 4.35
C GLY A 103 -2.03 -2.59 5.82
N THR A 104 -2.23 -1.30 6.06
CA THR A 104 -2.46 -0.74 7.39
C THR A 104 -3.76 -1.29 7.98
N THR A 105 -3.76 -1.58 9.28
CA THR A 105 -4.91 -2.10 10.03
C THR A 105 -5.28 -1.16 11.18
N GLY A 106 -6.44 -1.39 11.81
CA GLY A 106 -6.85 -0.63 12.99
C GLY A 106 -7.62 0.66 12.66
N PHE A 107 -8.16 0.79 11.46
CA PHE A 107 -9.02 1.93 11.10
C PHE A 107 -10.32 1.96 11.86
N SER A 108 -10.74 3.16 12.30
CA SER A 108 -12.10 3.42 12.76
C SER A 108 -13.10 3.33 11.60
N ASP A 109 -14.39 3.26 11.92
CA ASP A 109 -15.42 3.20 10.88
C ASP A 109 -15.50 4.50 10.07
N THR A 110 -15.22 5.64 10.69
CA THR A 110 -15.11 6.93 10.00
C THR A 110 -13.94 6.95 9.02
N GLN A 111 -12.79 6.41 9.39
CA GLN A 111 -11.62 6.29 8.50
C GLN A 111 -11.90 5.33 7.34
N LYS A 112 -12.58 4.20 7.60
CA LYS A 112 -13.00 3.28 6.53
C LYS A 112 -13.96 3.94 5.55
N ALA A 113 -14.93 4.73 6.05
CA ALA A 113 -15.83 5.49 5.20
C ALA A 113 -15.10 6.52 4.33
N HIS A 114 -14.07 7.18 4.88
CA HIS A 114 -13.21 8.10 4.14
C HIS A 114 -12.43 7.40 3.02
N ILE A 115 -11.83 6.23 3.31
CA ILE A 115 -11.16 5.41 2.29
C ILE A 115 -12.14 4.96 1.21
N ALA A 116 -13.35 4.54 1.58
CA ALA A 116 -14.40 4.13 0.63
C ALA A 116 -14.83 5.28 -0.28
N GLU A 117 -14.89 6.51 0.23
CA GLU A 117 -15.18 7.70 -0.57
C GLU A 117 -14.04 8.00 -1.55
N ALA A 118 -12.79 7.92 -1.10
CA ALA A 118 -11.61 8.09 -1.97
C ALA A 118 -11.55 7.03 -3.08
N ALA A 119 -11.98 5.80 -2.78
CA ALA A 119 -12.01 4.68 -3.73
C ALA A 119 -12.99 4.88 -4.90
N LYS A 120 -13.89 5.85 -4.84
CA LYS A 120 -14.73 6.28 -5.98
C LYS A 120 -13.92 7.03 -7.04
N HIS A 121 -12.78 7.60 -6.67
CA HIS A 121 -11.95 8.45 -7.52
C HIS A 121 -10.66 7.78 -7.98
N ILE A 122 -10.03 6.98 -7.12
CA ILE A 122 -8.80 6.23 -7.41
C ILE A 122 -8.97 4.75 -7.08
N ALA A 123 -8.22 3.87 -7.75
CA ALA A 123 -8.23 2.45 -7.40
C ALA A 123 -7.51 2.25 -6.05
N ILE A 124 -8.22 1.64 -5.10
CA ILE A 124 -7.67 1.29 -3.78
C ILE A 124 -7.88 -0.21 -3.55
N VAL A 125 -6.80 -0.91 -3.20
CA VAL A 125 -6.84 -2.27 -2.66
C VAL A 125 -6.51 -2.18 -1.18
N MET A 126 -7.42 -2.65 -0.32
CA MET A 126 -7.20 -2.68 1.12
C MET A 126 -7.48 -4.09 1.63
N ALA A 127 -6.52 -4.67 2.33
CA ALA A 127 -6.66 -5.96 2.97
C ALA A 127 -5.94 -5.98 4.33
N PRO A 128 -6.59 -6.51 5.38
CA PRO A 128 -6.00 -6.61 6.71
C PRO A 128 -4.83 -7.60 6.76
N ASN A 129 -4.81 -8.54 5.84
CA ASN A 129 -3.72 -9.49 5.66
C ASN A 129 -3.59 -9.85 4.18
N MET A 130 -2.40 -9.67 3.62
CA MET A 130 -2.10 -9.98 2.23
C MET A 130 -1.37 -11.32 2.07
N SER A 131 -1.16 -12.07 3.17
CA SER A 131 -0.58 -13.42 3.11
C SER A 131 -1.55 -14.39 2.45
N VAL A 132 -1.12 -15.03 1.38
CA VAL A 132 -1.89 -16.05 0.66
C VAL A 132 -2.24 -17.21 1.59
N GLY A 133 -1.28 -17.70 2.39
CA GLY A 133 -1.50 -18.81 3.34
C GLY A 133 -2.58 -18.51 4.38
N VAL A 134 -2.56 -17.30 4.97
CA VAL A 134 -3.58 -16.88 5.92
C VAL A 134 -4.95 -16.77 5.26
N ASN A 135 -5.04 -16.18 4.07
CA ASN A 135 -6.30 -16.03 3.35
C ASN A 135 -6.89 -17.38 2.93
N VAL A 136 -6.04 -18.33 2.48
CA VAL A 136 -6.47 -19.71 2.18
C VAL A 136 -6.98 -20.41 3.43
N THR A 137 -6.25 -20.33 4.56
CA THR A 137 -6.68 -20.95 5.82
C THR A 137 -8.01 -20.40 6.31
N LEU A 138 -8.18 -19.06 6.20
CA LEU A 138 -9.44 -18.42 6.58
C LEU A 138 -10.60 -18.83 5.67
N LYS A 139 -10.35 -19.00 4.37
CA LYS A 139 -11.34 -19.47 3.41
C LYS A 139 -11.75 -20.92 3.70
N LEU A 140 -10.80 -21.83 3.91
CA LEU A 140 -11.06 -23.22 4.29
C LEU A 140 -11.87 -23.31 5.58
N ARG A 141 -11.49 -22.53 6.61
CA ARG A 141 -12.25 -22.46 7.87
C ARG A 141 -13.67 -21.95 7.69
N SER A 142 -13.93 -21.01 6.78
CA SER A 142 -15.27 -20.49 6.50
C SER A 142 -16.15 -21.51 5.78
N GLU A 143 -15.58 -22.39 4.98
CA GLU A 143 -16.31 -23.44 4.26
C GLU A 143 -16.73 -24.58 5.20
N GLU A 144 -15.96 -24.86 6.27
CA GLU A 144 -16.34 -25.88 7.28
C GLU A 144 -17.47 -25.40 8.22
N HIS A 145 -17.73 -24.11 8.36
CA HIS A 145 -18.69 -23.54 9.32
C HIS A 145 -19.84 -22.77 8.63
N THR A 146 -20.41 -23.32 7.58
CA THR A 146 -21.40 -22.63 6.74
C THR A 146 -22.78 -22.38 7.36
N SER A 147 -23.03 -22.58 8.65
CA SER A 147 -24.35 -22.29 9.23
C SER A 147 -24.43 -21.44 10.49
N GLU A 148 -23.37 -21.28 11.27
CA GLU A 148 -23.50 -20.60 12.57
C GLU A 148 -22.65 -19.35 12.83
N LEU A 149 -21.62 -19.06 12.05
CA LEU A 149 -20.69 -17.96 12.34
C LEU A 149 -20.92 -16.67 11.56
N GLN A 150 -21.80 -16.64 10.57
CA GLN A 150 -22.16 -15.41 9.84
C GLN A 150 -22.88 -14.37 10.70
N SER A 151 -23.45 -14.75 11.85
CA SER A 151 -24.20 -13.83 12.69
C SER A 151 -23.44 -13.23 13.88
N ARG A 152 -22.27 -13.77 14.23
CA ARG A 152 -21.56 -13.38 15.47
C ARG A 152 -20.30 -12.56 15.30
N PHE A 153 -19.65 -12.58 14.16
CA PHE A 153 -18.48 -11.75 13.87
C PHE A 153 -18.60 -11.23 12.45
N GLY A 154 -19.01 -9.98 12.32
CA GLY A 154 -19.01 -9.23 11.04
C GLY A 154 -17.58 -9.02 10.52
N ILE A 155 -16.88 -10.10 10.19
CA ILE A 155 -15.62 -10.04 9.46
C ILE A 155 -16.00 -10.04 7.98
N SER A 156 -16.34 -8.86 7.48
CA SER A 156 -16.47 -8.63 6.05
C SER A 156 -15.07 -8.64 5.44
N TYR A 157 -14.68 -9.73 4.81
CA TYR A 157 -13.53 -9.74 3.90
C TYR A 157 -13.96 -9.07 2.60
N ALA A 158 -14.04 -7.76 2.63
CA ALA A 158 -14.21 -6.99 1.42
C ALA A 158 -12.82 -6.73 0.83
N VAL A 159 -12.40 -7.57 -0.10
CA VAL A 159 -11.44 -7.15 -1.11
C VAL A 159 -12.23 -6.20 -2.02
N PHE A 160 -12.20 -4.91 -1.70
CA PHE A 160 -12.79 -3.90 -2.57
C PHE A 160 -11.87 -3.68 -3.76
N CYS A 161 -12.01 -4.54 -4.77
CA CYS A 161 -11.54 -4.21 -6.11
C CYS A 161 -12.67 -3.43 -6.81
N LEU A 162 -12.74 -2.13 -6.57
CA LEU A 162 -13.67 -1.26 -7.31
C LEU A 162 -13.11 -1.06 -8.72
N LYS A 163 -13.54 -1.93 -9.64
CA LYS A 163 -13.35 -1.72 -11.06
C LYS A 163 -14.21 -0.53 -11.50
N LYS A 164 -13.54 0.54 -11.94
CA LYS A 164 -14.21 1.64 -12.64
C LYS A 164 -14.81 1.08 -13.94
N LYS A 165 -16.14 1.23 -14.13
CA LYS A 165 -16.78 1.06 -15.44
C LYS A 165 -16.39 2.19 -16.37
#